data_f56a79d8644f5c95863f1b536d5cc6e7
#
_entry.id   f56a79d8644f5c95863f1b536d5cc6e7
#
_cell.length_a   1.000
_cell.length_b   1.000
_cell.length_c   1.000
_cell.angle_alpha   90.00
_cell.angle_beta   90.00
_cell.angle_gamma   90.00
#
_symmetry.space_group_name_H-M   'P 1'
#
loop_
_entity.id
_entity.type
_entity.pdbx_description
1 polymer ?
#
loop_
_entity_poly.entity_id
_entity_poly.type
_entity_poly.pdbx_seq_one_letter_code
_entity_poly.pdbx_strand_id
1 'polypeptide(L)'
;MKKIIALAMLVLFVSAPVFAQKYASINAKRANIRTCAGTKCALKWHAWRYTPVIMVKTNEDKSWVLIKDFEGYSGWIRADLLSPKGGMSAKVDLNVRKDPSASADIVCTVAKGYPFKYLAKKGKWIQVSDEPEKAKDGVCKGWVYNAKLWGFFKQ
;
A
#
# COMPACT_ATOMS: atom_id res chain seq x y z
N MET A 1 -40.38 38.02 40.15
CA MET A 1 -39.66 36.73 40.10
C MET A 1 -39.55 36.32 38.65
N LYS A 2 -38.36 36.51 38.05
CA LYS A 2 -38.13 36.17 36.62
C LYS A 2 -37.63 34.73 36.55
N LYS A 3 -38.37 33.82 35.93
CA LYS A 3 -37.95 32.43 35.68
C LYS A 3 -37.03 32.40 34.45
N ILE A 4 -35.75 32.05 34.64
CA ILE A 4 -34.79 31.82 33.60
C ILE A 4 -34.97 30.36 33.15
N ILE A 5 -35.49 30.17 31.95
CA ILE A 5 -35.56 28.84 31.28
C ILE A 5 -34.21 28.61 30.60
N ALA A 6 -33.39 27.72 31.17
CA ALA A 6 -32.14 27.28 30.57
C ALA A 6 -32.48 26.26 29.47
N LEU A 7 -32.31 26.63 28.21
CA LEU A 7 -32.43 25.73 27.04
C LEU A 7 -31.15 24.90 26.91
N ALA A 8 -31.19 23.65 27.34
CA ALA A 8 -30.10 22.72 27.19
C ALA A 8 -30.02 22.28 25.70
N MET A 9 -29.01 22.77 24.99
CA MET A 9 -28.73 22.39 23.59
C MET A 9 -28.07 21.00 23.57
N LEU A 10 -28.83 19.95 23.22
CA LEU A 10 -28.34 18.59 23.09
C LEU A 10 -27.57 18.48 21.79
N VAL A 11 -26.23 18.48 21.85
CA VAL A 11 -25.35 18.26 20.71
C VAL A 11 -25.30 16.74 20.41
N LEU A 12 -26.03 16.32 19.37
CA LEU A 12 -25.98 14.95 18.84
C LEU A 12 -24.65 14.77 18.06
N PHE A 13 -23.68 14.10 18.67
CA PHE A 13 -22.49 13.62 17.97
C PHE A 13 -22.91 12.47 17.04
N VAL A 14 -23.09 12.77 15.77
CA VAL A 14 -23.23 11.75 14.72
C VAL A 14 -21.84 11.18 14.46
N SER A 15 -21.50 10.05 15.07
CA SER A 15 -20.30 9.30 14.73
C SER A 15 -20.48 8.66 13.35
N ALA A 16 -19.83 9.24 12.33
CA ALA A 16 -19.75 8.60 11.01
C ALA A 16 -19.02 7.28 11.14
N PRO A 17 -19.51 6.17 10.51
CA PRO A 17 -18.81 4.89 10.54
C PRO A 17 -17.45 5.03 9.86
N VAL A 18 -16.39 4.81 10.61
CA VAL A 18 -15.03 4.70 10.06
C VAL A 18 -14.96 3.36 9.32
N PHE A 19 -15.12 3.39 8.02
CA PHE A 19 -14.86 2.20 7.18
C PHE A 19 -13.37 1.91 7.23
N ALA A 20 -12.99 0.79 7.84
CA ALA A 20 -11.62 0.33 7.85
C ALA A 20 -11.14 0.12 6.40
N GLN A 21 -10.09 0.84 5.99
CA GLN A 21 -9.52 0.68 4.65
C GLN A 21 -8.99 -0.74 4.48
N LYS A 22 -9.44 -1.42 3.43
CA LYS A 22 -9.00 -2.77 3.12
C LYS A 22 -7.78 -2.70 2.18
N TYR A 23 -6.66 -3.24 2.65
CA TYR A 23 -5.42 -3.30 1.89
C TYR A 23 -5.22 -4.64 1.22
N ALA A 24 -4.55 -4.63 0.08
CA ALA A 24 -4.04 -5.80 -0.62
C ALA A 24 -2.68 -5.48 -1.24
N SER A 25 -1.94 -6.49 -1.66
CA SER A 25 -0.74 -6.34 -2.48
C SER A 25 -0.88 -7.10 -3.79
N ILE A 26 -0.14 -6.68 -4.81
CA ILE A 26 -0.10 -7.37 -6.10
C ILE A 26 0.64 -8.71 -5.92
N ASN A 27 0.03 -9.81 -6.37
CA ASN A 27 0.61 -11.17 -6.30
C ASN A 27 1.23 -11.64 -7.62
N ALA A 28 0.98 -10.95 -8.72
CA ALA A 28 1.56 -11.25 -10.02
C ALA A 28 2.89 -10.52 -10.21
N LYS A 29 3.80 -11.08 -11.03
CA LYS A 29 5.06 -10.41 -11.41
C LYS A 29 4.78 -9.01 -11.96
N ARG A 30 3.78 -8.88 -12.84
CA ARG A 30 3.26 -7.63 -13.40
C ARG A 30 1.75 -7.77 -13.61
N ALA A 31 0.99 -6.80 -13.15
CA ALA A 31 -0.45 -6.70 -13.32
C ALA A 31 -0.82 -5.48 -14.16
N ASN A 32 -1.85 -5.60 -14.98
CA ASN A 32 -2.41 -4.50 -15.76
C ASN A 32 -3.49 -3.80 -14.91
N ILE A 33 -3.36 -2.51 -14.73
CA ILE A 33 -4.37 -1.65 -14.12
C ILE A 33 -5.10 -0.90 -15.24
N ARG A 34 -6.43 -0.99 -15.25
CA ARG A 34 -7.26 -0.59 -16.38
C ARG A 34 -8.25 0.52 -16.02
N THR A 35 -8.83 1.14 -17.05
CA THR A 35 -9.82 2.22 -16.90
C THR A 35 -11.16 1.73 -16.37
N CYS A 36 -11.54 0.49 -16.63
CA CYS A 36 -12.79 -0.14 -16.20
C CYS A 36 -12.60 -1.64 -15.90
N ALA A 37 -13.64 -2.28 -15.34
CA ALA A 37 -13.64 -3.67 -14.93
C ALA A 37 -13.78 -4.62 -16.15
N GLY A 38 -12.70 -4.83 -16.90
CA GLY A 38 -12.75 -5.71 -18.07
C GLY A 38 -11.42 -5.77 -18.83
N THR A 39 -11.15 -6.91 -19.46
CA THR A 39 -9.90 -7.14 -20.23
C THR A 39 -9.79 -6.28 -21.49
N LYS A 40 -10.92 -5.84 -22.04
CA LYS A 40 -11.00 -4.94 -23.19
C LYS A 40 -10.82 -3.46 -22.84
N CYS A 41 -10.91 -3.09 -21.55
CA CYS A 41 -10.70 -1.72 -21.10
C CYS A 41 -9.24 -1.28 -21.31
N ALA A 42 -9.05 0.01 -21.61
CA ALA A 42 -7.73 0.57 -21.84
C ALA A 42 -6.81 0.39 -20.64
N LEU A 43 -5.53 0.14 -20.92
CA LEU A 43 -4.48 0.08 -19.90
C LEU A 43 -4.22 1.49 -19.37
N LYS A 44 -4.16 1.63 -18.05
CA LYS A 44 -3.72 2.87 -17.39
C LYS A 44 -2.24 2.80 -17.03
N TRP A 45 -1.83 1.76 -16.26
CA TRP A 45 -0.43 1.49 -15.91
C TRP A 45 -0.21 0.01 -15.56
N HIS A 46 1.04 -0.35 -15.33
CA HIS A 46 1.42 -1.64 -14.78
C HIS A 46 1.76 -1.52 -13.30
N ALA A 47 1.32 -2.49 -12.49
CA ALA A 47 1.76 -2.65 -11.11
C ALA A 47 2.57 -3.93 -10.96
N TRP A 48 3.56 -3.90 -10.07
CA TRP A 48 4.50 -5.01 -9.88
C TRP A 48 4.17 -5.79 -8.62
N ARG A 49 4.72 -7.00 -8.49
CA ARG A 49 4.56 -7.83 -7.29
C ARG A 49 4.94 -7.02 -6.04
N TYR A 50 4.20 -7.25 -4.96
CA TYR A 50 4.29 -6.58 -3.67
C TYR A 50 3.86 -5.10 -3.66
N THR A 51 3.52 -4.49 -4.78
CA THR A 51 2.91 -3.15 -4.77
C THR A 51 1.68 -3.17 -3.87
N PRO A 52 1.66 -2.42 -2.76
CA PRO A 52 0.49 -2.30 -1.90
C PRO A 52 -0.57 -1.43 -2.56
N VAL A 53 -1.82 -1.73 -2.28
CA VAL A 53 -2.97 -0.98 -2.80
C VAL A 53 -4.10 -0.94 -1.77
N ILE A 54 -4.91 0.11 -1.82
CA ILE A 54 -6.18 0.19 -1.10
C ILE A 54 -7.27 -0.37 -2.02
N MET A 55 -8.06 -1.31 -1.53
CA MET A 55 -9.25 -1.82 -2.21
C MET A 55 -10.40 -0.85 -1.96
N VAL A 56 -10.97 -0.27 -3.01
CA VAL A 56 -12.06 0.73 -2.92
C VAL A 56 -13.41 0.06 -3.04
N LYS A 57 -13.63 -0.71 -4.10
CA LYS A 57 -14.86 -1.48 -4.35
C LYS A 57 -14.61 -2.61 -5.33
N THR A 58 -15.55 -3.56 -5.40
CA THR A 58 -15.57 -4.61 -6.41
C THR A 58 -16.66 -4.31 -7.44
N ASN A 59 -16.55 -4.92 -8.63
CA ASN A 59 -17.68 -5.01 -9.56
C ASN A 59 -18.69 -6.07 -9.05
N GLU A 60 -19.82 -6.25 -9.76
CA GLU A 60 -20.94 -7.08 -9.31
C GLU A 60 -20.55 -8.56 -9.10
N ASP A 61 -19.83 -9.16 -10.04
CA ASP A 61 -19.38 -10.56 -9.97
C ASP A 61 -18.10 -10.76 -9.14
N LYS A 62 -17.58 -9.68 -8.54
CA LYS A 62 -16.35 -9.65 -7.71
C LYS A 62 -15.08 -10.10 -8.44
N SER A 63 -15.09 -10.17 -9.75
CA SER A 63 -13.93 -10.56 -10.56
C SER A 63 -12.92 -9.42 -10.73
N TRP A 64 -13.35 -8.17 -10.54
CA TRP A 64 -12.53 -6.96 -10.61
C TRP A 64 -12.64 -6.12 -9.35
N VAL A 65 -11.53 -5.46 -9.00
CA VAL A 65 -11.44 -4.54 -7.86
C VAL A 65 -10.94 -3.18 -8.33
N LEU A 66 -11.65 -2.13 -7.98
CA LEU A 66 -11.14 -0.77 -8.07
C LEU A 66 -10.14 -0.57 -6.94
N ILE A 67 -8.92 -0.27 -7.29
CA ILE A 67 -7.83 -0.02 -6.34
C ILE A 67 -7.38 1.44 -6.40
N LYS A 68 -6.68 1.86 -5.33
CA LYS A 68 -5.99 3.14 -5.23
C LYS A 68 -4.58 2.91 -4.69
N ASP A 69 -3.59 3.57 -5.27
CA ASP A 69 -2.22 3.58 -4.78
C ASP A 69 -1.97 4.69 -3.74
N PHE A 70 -0.72 4.83 -3.26
CA PHE A 70 -0.35 5.83 -2.25
C PHE A 70 -0.36 7.27 -2.77
N GLU A 71 -0.30 7.47 -4.07
CA GLU A 71 -0.40 8.79 -4.70
C GLU A 71 -1.84 9.18 -5.03
N GLY A 72 -2.79 8.26 -4.83
CA GLY A 72 -4.21 8.47 -5.09
C GLY A 72 -4.66 8.07 -6.49
N TYR A 73 -3.78 7.55 -7.35
CA TYR A 73 -4.18 7.03 -8.65
C TYR A 73 -5.03 5.78 -8.50
N SER A 74 -6.13 5.74 -9.24
CA SER A 74 -7.10 4.64 -9.17
C SER A 74 -7.27 3.94 -10.51
N GLY A 75 -7.57 2.64 -10.46
CA GLY A 75 -7.87 1.83 -11.63
C GLY A 75 -8.33 0.44 -11.24
N TRP A 76 -8.77 -0.33 -12.21
CA TRP A 76 -9.33 -1.65 -12.02
C TRP A 76 -8.29 -2.74 -12.26
N ILE A 77 -8.28 -3.71 -11.37
CA ILE A 77 -7.44 -4.92 -11.44
C ILE A 77 -8.30 -6.17 -11.27
N ARG A 78 -7.89 -7.28 -11.84
CA ARG A 78 -8.49 -8.59 -11.57
C ARG A 78 -8.28 -8.98 -10.11
N ALA A 79 -9.34 -9.46 -9.47
CA ALA A 79 -9.32 -9.80 -8.05
C ALA A 79 -8.33 -10.93 -7.71
N ASP A 80 -8.15 -11.90 -8.62
CA ASP A 80 -7.22 -13.02 -8.46
C ASP A 80 -5.73 -12.63 -8.48
N LEU A 81 -5.41 -11.39 -8.91
CA LEU A 81 -4.05 -10.83 -8.86
C LEU A 81 -3.73 -10.11 -7.54
N LEU A 82 -4.68 -10.09 -6.60
CA LEU A 82 -4.51 -9.47 -5.29
C LEU A 82 -4.26 -10.52 -4.21
N SER A 83 -3.45 -10.15 -3.23
CA SER A 83 -3.12 -10.97 -2.07
C SER A 83 -3.31 -10.17 -0.78
N PRO A 84 -3.79 -10.79 0.30
CA PRO A 84 -3.80 -10.18 1.63
C PRO A 84 -2.43 -10.13 2.30
N LYS A 85 -1.37 -10.67 1.66
CA LYS A 85 0.00 -10.61 2.16
C LYS A 85 0.50 -9.18 2.13
N GLY A 86 1.35 -8.81 3.09
CA GLY A 86 1.91 -7.48 3.19
C GLY A 86 2.79 -7.09 2.01
N GLY A 87 2.75 -5.82 1.68
CA GLY A 87 3.61 -5.19 0.68
C GLY A 87 3.93 -3.75 1.09
N MET A 88 5.06 -3.25 0.64
CA MET A 88 5.54 -1.90 0.90
C MET A 88 5.96 -1.23 -0.40
N SER A 89 5.75 0.07 -0.53
CA SER A 89 6.32 0.88 -1.62
C SER A 89 7.15 2.03 -1.06
N ALA A 90 8.23 2.35 -1.74
CA ALA A 90 9.03 3.53 -1.46
C ALA A 90 8.22 4.81 -1.75
N LYS A 91 8.06 5.68 -0.76
CA LYS A 91 7.35 6.98 -0.91
C LYS A 91 8.20 8.03 -1.61
N VAL A 92 9.50 7.86 -1.56
CA VAL A 92 10.55 8.73 -2.11
C VAL A 92 11.70 7.86 -2.60
N ASP A 93 12.63 8.41 -3.34
CA ASP A 93 13.90 7.74 -3.61
C ASP A 93 14.61 7.46 -2.28
N LEU A 94 15.08 6.24 -2.08
CA LEU A 94 15.62 5.83 -0.80
C LEU A 94 16.75 4.80 -0.92
N ASN A 95 17.56 4.75 0.12
CA ASN A 95 18.59 3.74 0.31
C ASN A 95 18.08 2.62 1.21
N VAL A 96 18.28 1.39 0.77
CA VAL A 96 18.11 0.18 1.58
C VAL A 96 19.46 -0.12 2.26
N ARG A 97 19.45 -0.35 3.57
CA ARG A 97 20.66 -0.47 4.37
C ARG A 97 20.84 -1.87 4.92
N LYS A 98 22.09 -2.24 5.17
CA LYS A 98 22.47 -3.55 5.71
C LYS A 98 21.87 -3.78 7.10
N ASP A 99 21.89 -2.76 7.95
CA ASP A 99 21.42 -2.80 9.34
C ASP A 99 20.38 -1.69 9.59
N PRO A 100 19.56 -1.80 10.66
CA PRO A 100 18.55 -0.80 11.01
C PRO A 100 19.18 0.44 11.67
N SER A 101 20.03 1.12 10.92
CA SER A 101 20.77 2.32 11.33
C SER A 101 20.99 3.26 10.16
N ALA A 102 20.96 4.58 10.43
CA ALA A 102 21.23 5.60 9.42
C ALA A 102 22.70 5.63 8.96
N SER A 103 23.61 5.12 9.77
CA SER A 103 25.07 5.01 9.47
C SER A 103 25.46 3.69 8.83
N ALA A 104 24.53 2.71 8.72
CA ALA A 104 24.84 1.41 8.11
C ALA A 104 25.07 1.54 6.60
N ASP A 105 25.87 0.62 6.06
CA ASP A 105 26.19 0.53 4.64
C ASP A 105 24.92 0.44 3.79
N ILE A 106 24.96 1.06 2.61
CA ILE A 106 23.90 1.00 1.62
C ILE A 106 24.05 -0.30 0.82
N VAL A 107 22.99 -1.10 0.79
CA VAL A 107 22.90 -2.33 -0.03
C VAL A 107 22.47 -2.00 -1.44
N CYS A 108 21.47 -1.13 -1.58
CA CYS A 108 20.92 -0.69 -2.86
C CYS A 108 20.16 0.63 -2.70
N THR A 109 19.97 1.31 -3.82
CA THR A 109 19.13 2.51 -3.92
C THR A 109 17.97 2.22 -4.87
N VAL A 110 16.79 2.69 -4.51
CA VAL A 110 15.56 2.50 -5.31
C VAL A 110 14.83 3.81 -5.50
N ALA A 111 14.12 3.91 -6.61
CA ALA A 111 13.28 5.06 -6.91
C ALA A 111 11.94 5.01 -6.16
N LYS A 112 11.29 6.16 -6.05
CA LYS A 112 9.91 6.29 -5.59
C LYS A 112 8.99 5.31 -6.31
N GLY A 113 8.06 4.69 -5.59
CA GLY A 113 7.12 3.70 -6.12
C GLY A 113 7.66 2.27 -6.15
N TYR A 114 8.95 2.05 -5.87
CA TYR A 114 9.55 0.72 -5.88
C TYR A 114 8.89 -0.22 -4.86
N PRO A 115 8.39 -1.40 -5.27
CA PRO A 115 7.67 -2.31 -4.39
C PRO A 115 8.61 -3.28 -3.68
N PHE A 116 8.25 -3.61 -2.43
CA PHE A 116 8.97 -4.56 -1.62
C PHE A 116 8.04 -5.54 -0.90
N LYS A 117 8.49 -6.75 -0.71
CA LYS A 117 7.99 -7.67 0.30
C LYS A 117 8.40 -7.18 1.70
N TYR A 118 7.45 -7.16 2.62
CA TYR A 118 7.72 -6.96 4.04
C TYR A 118 8.35 -8.25 4.62
N LEU A 119 9.39 -8.10 5.41
CA LEU A 119 10.04 -9.22 6.09
C LEU A 119 9.96 -9.13 7.61
N ALA A 120 10.36 -7.99 8.20
CA ALA A 120 10.41 -7.81 9.65
C ALA A 120 10.34 -6.33 10.03
N LYS A 121 10.13 -6.06 11.33
CA LYS A 121 10.17 -4.73 11.91
C LYS A 121 11.07 -4.71 13.15
N LYS A 122 11.91 -3.68 13.26
CA LYS A 122 12.73 -3.40 14.45
C LYS A 122 12.67 -1.90 14.77
N GLY A 123 11.89 -1.54 15.78
CA GLY A 123 11.64 -0.13 16.11
C GLY A 123 11.04 0.65 14.94
N LYS A 124 11.76 1.69 14.50
CA LYS A 124 11.36 2.53 13.35
C LYS A 124 11.85 2.03 11.99
N TRP A 125 12.45 0.83 11.94
CA TRP A 125 13.00 0.25 10.72
C TRP A 125 12.18 -0.95 10.27
N ILE A 126 12.00 -1.08 8.96
CA ILE A 126 11.34 -2.20 8.29
C ILE A 126 12.37 -2.92 7.43
N GLN A 127 12.47 -4.22 7.60
CA GLN A 127 13.25 -5.07 6.70
C GLN A 127 12.39 -5.42 5.49
N VAL A 128 12.95 -5.17 4.33
CA VAL A 128 12.31 -5.37 3.04
C VAL A 128 13.17 -6.21 2.11
N SER A 129 12.55 -6.80 1.10
CA SER A 129 13.23 -7.46 0.00
C SER A 129 12.45 -7.26 -1.29
N ASP A 130 13.19 -7.06 -2.38
CA ASP A 130 12.64 -7.29 -3.70
C ASP A 130 12.79 -8.75 -4.04
N GLU A 131 12.30 -9.67 -4.23
CA GLU A 131 12.58 -11.02 -4.71
C GLU A 131 12.46 -11.04 -6.26
N PRO A 132 13.40 -10.44 -6.99
CA PRO A 132 13.36 -10.57 -8.44
C PRO A 132 13.55 -12.05 -8.78
N GLU A 133 12.65 -12.61 -9.55
CA GLU A 133 12.67 -14.04 -9.90
C GLU A 133 13.94 -14.47 -10.64
N LYS A 134 14.73 -13.54 -11.14
CA LYS A 134 16.06 -13.74 -11.75
C LYS A 134 16.85 -12.43 -11.65
N ALA A 135 17.33 -12.09 -10.48
CA ALA A 135 18.22 -10.94 -10.35
C ALA A 135 19.56 -11.24 -11.02
N LYS A 136 19.81 -10.60 -12.15
CA LYS A 136 21.18 -10.52 -12.69
C LYS A 136 22.10 -9.68 -11.80
N ASP A 137 21.52 -8.75 -11.04
CA ASP A 137 22.24 -7.72 -10.27
C ASP A 137 22.11 -7.87 -8.73
N GLY A 138 21.69 -9.06 -8.26
CA GLY A 138 21.51 -9.32 -6.84
C GLY A 138 20.13 -8.91 -6.30
N VAL A 139 19.83 -9.37 -5.07
CA VAL A 139 18.58 -9.07 -4.37
C VAL A 139 18.76 -7.81 -3.54
N CYS A 140 17.87 -6.83 -3.71
CA CYS A 140 17.81 -5.65 -2.86
C CYS A 140 17.07 -6.00 -1.55
N LYS A 141 17.83 -6.46 -0.54
CA LYS A 141 17.31 -6.87 0.76
C LYS A 141 18.02 -6.13 1.88
N GLY A 142 17.24 -5.51 2.77
CA GLY A 142 17.81 -4.78 3.91
C GLY A 142 16.77 -3.96 4.65
N TRP A 143 17.22 -2.92 5.32
CA TRP A 143 16.43 -2.10 6.22
C TRP A 143 16.16 -0.71 5.66
N VAL A 144 14.92 -0.25 5.80
CA VAL A 144 14.44 1.08 5.42
C VAL A 144 13.75 1.74 6.60
N TYR A 145 13.95 3.03 6.78
CA TYR A 145 13.24 3.80 7.80
C TYR A 145 11.74 3.86 7.47
N ASN A 146 10.88 3.46 8.39
CA ASN A 146 9.45 3.25 8.16
C ASN A 146 8.74 4.48 7.56
N ALA A 147 9.11 5.70 7.97
CA ALA A 147 8.51 6.92 7.46
C ALA A 147 8.66 7.12 5.93
N LYS A 148 9.63 6.44 5.30
CA LYS A 148 9.89 6.47 3.86
C LYS A 148 9.10 5.42 3.07
N LEU A 149 8.35 4.56 3.78
CA LEU A 149 7.56 3.49 3.19
C LEU A 149 6.08 3.75 3.35
N TRP A 150 5.31 3.23 2.40
CA TRP A 150 3.85 3.11 2.46
C TRP A 150 3.45 1.68 2.18
N GLY A 151 2.46 1.19 2.89
CA GLY A 151 1.95 -0.15 2.70
C GLY A 151 1.44 -0.76 4.00
N PHE A 152 1.29 -2.07 4.01
CA PHE A 152 0.77 -2.81 5.14
C PHE A 152 1.48 -4.15 5.30
N PHE A 153 1.41 -4.69 6.50
CA PHE A 153 1.83 -6.05 6.82
C PHE A 153 0.82 -6.65 7.82
N LYS A 154 0.52 -7.92 7.68
CA LYS A 154 -0.16 -8.67 8.74
C LYS A 154 0.87 -9.01 9.80
N GLN A 155 0.57 -8.62 11.04
CA GLN A 155 1.26 -9.15 12.22
C GLN A 155 0.85 -10.59 12.45
#